data_720bacf18aed8c83623d50229bed410c
#
_entry.id   720bacf18aed8c83623d50229bed410c
#
_cell.length_a   1.000
_cell.length_b   1.000
_cell.length_c   1.000
_cell.angle_alpha   90.00
_cell.angle_beta   90.00
_cell.angle_gamma   90.00
#
_symmetry.space_group_name_H-M   'P 1'
#
loop_
_entity.id
_entity.type
_entity.pdbx_description
1 polymer ?
#
loop_
_entity_poly.entity_id
_entity_poly.type
_entity_poly.pdbx_seq_one_letter_code
_entity_poly.pdbx_strand_id
1 'polypeptide(L)'
;KPEAALRFADLGFRELARVDPEAVLLEMGEPGAEAFRRELEAHRAQDEPDPEGGVGAAVVNANPFTRGHRYLVEEARKRCGLLYLVVVETDRSLFPFADRIELVRANTRDLPGVRVVRSGDYAVSAATFPTYFLRDPAEAAVAHLQTRLDVTLFAGLFVPALGLTRRFVGTEPYCPTTALYNQAMEEILPPRGVEVTVIPRLAREGDPVSASSVREAIRRDDWDRVRRLVPDPTWTYLTDPDRADLIRRIRESRSAH
;
A
#
# COMPACT_ATOMS: atom_id res chain seq x y z
N LYS A 1 -0.85 9.09 25.28
CA LYS A 1 -1.61 8.27 26.25
C LYS A 1 -3.09 8.60 26.10
N PRO A 2 -4.05 7.65 26.33
CA PRO A 2 -5.48 7.87 26.14
C PRO A 2 -6.04 9.07 26.88
N GLU A 3 -5.58 9.30 28.10
CA GLU A 3 -5.98 10.47 28.93
C GLU A 3 -5.61 11.82 28.31
N ALA A 4 -4.51 11.87 27.53
CA ALA A 4 -4.14 13.07 26.81
C ALA A 4 -5.06 13.34 25.61
N ALA A 5 -5.62 12.30 24.97
CA ALA A 5 -6.49 12.43 23.82
C ALA A 5 -7.74 13.26 24.13
N LEU A 6 -8.32 13.12 25.33
CA LEU A 6 -9.47 13.91 25.77
C LEU A 6 -9.18 15.42 25.78
N ARG A 7 -7.98 15.81 26.24
CA ARG A 7 -7.56 17.23 26.24
C ARG A 7 -7.36 17.79 24.83
N PHE A 8 -6.94 16.94 23.89
CA PHE A 8 -6.79 17.35 22.49
C PHE A 8 -8.14 17.48 21.78
N ALA A 9 -9.17 16.73 22.19
CA ALA A 9 -10.52 16.87 21.66
C ALA A 9 -11.08 18.29 21.91
N ASP A 10 -10.83 18.86 23.10
CA ASP A 10 -11.21 20.24 23.44
C ASP A 10 -10.51 21.30 22.55
N LEU A 11 -9.37 20.94 21.95
CA LEU A 11 -8.61 21.77 21.01
C LEU A 11 -9.01 21.56 19.54
N GLY A 12 -10.02 20.74 19.27
CA GLY A 12 -10.49 20.47 17.92
C GLY A 12 -9.81 19.29 17.21
N PHE A 13 -9.00 18.51 17.94
CA PHE A 13 -8.48 17.24 17.37
C PHE A 13 -9.56 16.17 17.33
N ARG A 14 -9.54 15.39 16.28
CA ARG A 14 -10.41 14.20 16.07
C ARG A 14 -9.60 12.92 16.18
N GLU A 15 -10.13 11.91 16.84
CA GLU A 15 -9.50 10.59 16.90
C GLU A 15 -9.73 9.84 15.58
N LEU A 16 -8.65 9.36 14.97
CA LEU A 16 -8.67 8.57 13.74
C LEU A 16 -8.51 7.07 14.02
N ALA A 17 -7.63 6.71 14.95
CA ALA A 17 -7.37 5.32 15.30
C ALA A 17 -6.82 5.22 16.73
N ARG A 18 -7.05 4.05 17.36
CA ARG A 18 -6.60 3.77 18.73
C ARG A 18 -6.08 2.35 18.85
N VAL A 19 -4.96 2.21 19.55
CA VAL A 19 -4.42 0.93 20.03
C VAL A 19 -4.23 1.05 21.54
N ASP A 20 -5.18 0.53 22.30
CA ASP A 20 -5.17 0.63 23.76
C ASP A 20 -4.15 -0.32 24.38
N PRO A 21 -3.45 0.09 25.47
CA PRO A 21 -3.42 1.43 26.05
C PRO A 21 -2.28 2.33 25.47
N GLU A 22 -1.64 1.91 24.36
CA GLU A 22 -0.35 2.42 23.95
C GLU A 22 -0.41 3.73 23.15
N ALA A 23 -1.33 3.84 22.17
CA ALA A 23 -1.37 4.98 21.25
C ALA A 23 -2.75 5.38 20.77
N VAL A 24 -2.89 6.66 20.45
CA VAL A 24 -4.02 7.24 19.76
C VAL A 24 -3.49 8.13 18.63
N LEU A 25 -4.01 7.95 17.43
CA LEU A 25 -3.77 8.85 16.30
C LEU A 25 -4.85 9.90 16.26
N LEU A 26 -4.43 11.15 16.28
CA LEU A 26 -5.31 12.31 16.25
C LEU A 26 -5.01 13.15 15.02
N GLU A 27 -6.04 13.76 14.46
CA GLU A 27 -5.94 14.69 13.33
C GLU A 27 -6.57 16.04 13.71
N MET A 28 -6.01 17.13 13.20
CA MET A 28 -6.58 18.47 13.31
C MET A 28 -6.51 19.19 11.96
N GLY A 29 -7.56 19.94 11.63
CA GLY A 29 -7.61 20.75 10.42
C GLY A 29 -8.49 20.13 9.30
N GLU A 30 -8.57 20.90 8.21
CA GLU A 30 -9.33 20.57 7.00
C GLU A 30 -8.47 20.80 5.75
N PRO A 31 -8.63 20.03 4.65
CA PRO A 31 -9.47 18.83 4.56
C PRO A 31 -8.84 17.65 5.27
N GLY A 32 -9.60 16.97 6.14
CA GLY A 32 -9.13 15.83 6.93
C GLY A 32 -9.69 14.48 6.44
N ALA A 33 -9.60 13.47 7.31
CA ALA A 33 -10.05 12.11 7.04
C ALA A 33 -11.51 12.03 6.59
N GLU A 34 -12.38 12.93 7.05
CA GLU A 34 -13.78 12.97 6.66
C GLU A 34 -13.96 13.38 5.17
N ALA A 35 -13.16 14.33 4.68
CA ALA A 35 -13.16 14.69 3.26
C ALA A 35 -12.59 13.54 2.40
N PHE A 36 -11.56 12.89 2.88
CA PHE A 36 -10.98 11.73 2.21
C PHE A 36 -11.95 10.54 2.19
N ARG A 37 -12.68 10.30 3.27
CA ARG A 37 -13.73 9.27 3.33
C ARG A 37 -14.80 9.52 2.26
N ARG A 38 -15.27 10.75 2.11
CA ARG A 38 -16.22 11.12 1.04
C ARG A 38 -15.67 10.90 -0.36
N GLU A 39 -14.38 11.12 -0.59
CA GLU A 39 -13.72 10.80 -1.85
C GLU A 39 -13.79 9.29 -2.14
N LEU A 40 -13.47 8.44 -1.15
CA LEU A 40 -13.56 6.98 -1.28
C LEU A 40 -15.00 6.52 -1.52
N GLU A 41 -15.97 7.08 -0.81
CA GLU A 41 -17.39 6.80 -1.00
C GLU A 41 -17.87 7.19 -2.40
N ALA A 42 -17.36 8.31 -2.95
CA ALA A 42 -17.65 8.71 -4.32
C ALA A 42 -17.08 7.74 -5.36
N HIS A 43 -15.93 7.13 -5.11
CA HIS A 43 -15.45 6.03 -5.94
C HIS A 43 -16.39 4.84 -5.88
N ARG A 44 -16.79 4.42 -4.67
CA ARG A 44 -17.73 3.30 -4.48
C ARG A 44 -19.07 3.53 -5.17
N ALA A 45 -19.60 4.75 -5.13
CA ALA A 45 -20.89 5.10 -5.75
C ALA A 45 -20.88 4.99 -7.29
N GLN A 46 -19.71 4.99 -7.93
CA GLN A 46 -19.55 4.82 -9.38
C GLN A 46 -19.39 3.36 -9.78
N ASP A 47 -19.21 2.45 -8.83
CA ASP A 47 -19.00 1.05 -9.07
C ASP A 47 -20.28 0.25 -8.79
N GLU A 48 -20.58 -0.71 -9.65
CA GLU A 48 -21.62 -1.72 -9.44
C GLU A 48 -20.94 -3.04 -9.07
N PRO A 49 -20.64 -3.29 -7.79
CA PRO A 49 -20.00 -4.54 -7.40
C PRO A 49 -20.98 -5.68 -7.58
N ASP A 50 -20.50 -6.81 -8.12
CA ASP A 50 -21.23 -8.07 -8.09
C ASP A 50 -21.55 -8.42 -6.63
N PRO A 51 -22.83 -8.51 -6.24
CA PRO A 51 -23.23 -8.77 -4.86
C PRO A 51 -22.64 -10.06 -4.29
N GLU A 52 -22.43 -11.07 -5.12
CA GLU A 52 -21.90 -12.38 -4.72
C GLU A 52 -20.37 -12.42 -4.72
N GLY A 53 -19.73 -11.57 -5.53
CA GLY A 53 -18.27 -11.55 -5.68
C GLY A 53 -17.49 -10.91 -4.54
N GLY A 54 -18.16 -10.08 -3.73
CA GLY A 54 -17.53 -9.28 -2.66
C GLY A 54 -16.59 -8.19 -3.17
N VAL A 55 -16.16 -7.31 -2.26
CA VAL A 55 -15.27 -6.19 -2.55
C VAL A 55 -13.93 -6.41 -1.86
N GLY A 56 -12.85 -6.45 -2.63
CA GLY A 56 -11.50 -6.63 -2.14
C GLY A 56 -10.65 -5.38 -2.17
N ALA A 57 -9.57 -5.35 -1.38
CA ALA A 57 -8.53 -4.34 -1.49
C ALA A 57 -7.13 -4.94 -1.41
N ALA A 58 -6.20 -4.36 -2.17
CA ALA A 58 -4.76 -4.54 -1.99
C ALA A 58 -4.08 -3.17 -1.88
N VAL A 59 -3.09 -3.02 -1.01
CA VAL A 59 -2.29 -1.79 -0.88
C VAL A 59 -0.92 -2.04 -1.45
N VAL A 60 -0.45 -1.15 -2.31
CA VAL A 60 0.83 -1.28 -2.99
C VAL A 60 1.61 0.03 -2.98
N ASN A 61 2.92 -0.05 -2.76
CA ASN A 61 3.80 1.10 -2.98
C ASN A 61 4.21 1.23 -4.45
N ALA A 62 4.38 0.11 -5.16
CA ALA A 62 4.70 0.03 -6.59
C ALA A 62 5.91 0.89 -7.03
N ASN A 63 7.04 0.73 -6.38
CA ASN A 63 8.27 1.54 -6.53
C ASN A 63 9.42 0.76 -7.25
N PRO A 64 9.32 0.44 -8.57
CA PRO A 64 8.20 0.61 -9.48
C PRO A 64 7.19 -0.55 -9.45
N PHE A 65 6.15 -0.47 -10.34
CA PHE A 65 5.25 -1.59 -10.58
C PHE A 65 5.96 -2.75 -11.28
N THR A 66 5.76 -3.97 -10.80
CA THR A 66 6.43 -5.19 -11.28
C THR A 66 5.44 -6.26 -11.73
N ARG A 67 5.94 -7.32 -12.38
CA ARG A 67 5.14 -8.52 -12.67
C ARG A 67 4.63 -9.20 -11.38
N GLY A 68 5.32 -9.03 -10.25
CA GLY A 68 4.85 -9.49 -8.94
C GLY A 68 3.60 -8.74 -8.46
N HIS A 69 3.56 -7.41 -8.64
CA HIS A 69 2.35 -6.62 -8.38
C HIS A 69 1.22 -7.02 -9.32
N ARG A 70 1.50 -7.22 -10.61
CA ARG A 70 0.50 -7.65 -11.58
C ARG A 70 -0.10 -9.01 -11.19
N TYR A 71 0.73 -9.97 -10.81
CA TYR A 71 0.30 -11.28 -10.34
C TYR A 71 -0.59 -11.18 -9.08
N LEU A 72 -0.20 -10.36 -8.10
CA LEU A 72 -1.01 -10.11 -6.91
C LEU A 72 -2.41 -9.59 -7.29
N VAL A 73 -2.48 -8.63 -8.21
CA VAL A 73 -3.75 -8.05 -8.67
C VAL A 73 -4.61 -9.08 -9.38
N GLU A 74 -4.03 -9.88 -10.28
CA GLU A 74 -4.73 -10.93 -11.03
C GLU A 74 -5.28 -12.02 -10.09
N GLU A 75 -4.47 -12.47 -9.12
CA GLU A 75 -4.89 -13.48 -8.15
C GLU A 75 -5.96 -12.96 -7.17
N ALA A 76 -5.85 -11.69 -6.74
CA ALA A 76 -6.86 -11.04 -5.93
C ALA A 76 -8.19 -10.91 -6.71
N ARG A 77 -8.11 -10.46 -7.98
CA ARG A 77 -9.29 -10.27 -8.83
C ARG A 77 -10.08 -11.54 -9.10
N LYS A 78 -9.42 -12.70 -9.16
CA LYS A 78 -10.08 -14.02 -9.27
C LYS A 78 -10.95 -14.36 -8.04
N ARG A 79 -10.75 -13.66 -6.92
CA ARG A 79 -11.37 -13.96 -5.62
C ARG A 79 -12.36 -12.90 -5.14
N CYS A 80 -12.60 -11.84 -5.93
CA CYS A 80 -13.57 -10.81 -5.59
C CYS A 80 -14.23 -10.21 -6.83
N GLY A 81 -15.45 -9.69 -6.70
CA GLY A 81 -16.18 -9.06 -7.80
C GLY A 81 -15.60 -7.69 -8.18
N LEU A 82 -15.09 -6.95 -7.22
CA LEU A 82 -14.43 -5.65 -7.39
C LEU A 82 -13.17 -5.59 -6.53
N LEU A 83 -12.08 -5.08 -7.10
CA LEU A 83 -10.80 -4.90 -6.39
C LEU A 83 -10.38 -3.44 -6.39
N TYR A 84 -10.29 -2.83 -5.21
CA TYR A 84 -9.63 -1.55 -5.03
C TYR A 84 -8.12 -1.74 -4.83
N LEU A 85 -7.34 -1.20 -5.74
CA LEU A 85 -5.89 -1.16 -5.64
C LEU A 85 -5.46 0.19 -5.09
N VAL A 86 -5.17 0.21 -3.80
CA VAL A 86 -4.80 1.42 -3.05
C VAL A 86 -3.31 1.67 -3.23
N VAL A 87 -2.94 2.79 -3.85
CA VAL A 87 -1.54 3.17 -4.08
C VAL A 87 -1.08 4.10 -2.95
N VAL A 88 -0.02 3.69 -2.25
CA VAL A 88 0.58 4.49 -1.16
C VAL A 88 1.03 5.84 -1.69
N GLU A 89 0.51 6.93 -1.11
CA GLU A 89 0.74 8.30 -1.61
C GLU A 89 2.04 8.90 -1.08
N THR A 90 2.51 8.45 0.11
CA THR A 90 3.71 8.98 0.75
C THR A 90 4.91 9.01 -0.22
N ASP A 91 5.45 10.21 -0.43
CA ASP A 91 6.48 10.47 -1.44
C ASP A 91 7.90 10.37 -0.84
N ARG A 92 8.19 9.22 -0.22
CA ARG A 92 9.52 8.84 0.29
C ARG A 92 10.17 7.74 -0.55
N SER A 93 9.60 7.46 -1.71
CA SER A 93 10.07 6.47 -2.67
C SER A 93 10.93 7.11 -3.76
N LEU A 94 11.79 6.32 -4.41
CA LEU A 94 12.60 6.81 -5.54
C LEU A 94 11.73 7.25 -6.72
N PHE A 95 10.61 6.56 -6.94
CA PHE A 95 9.60 6.93 -7.92
C PHE A 95 8.57 7.86 -7.27
N PRO A 96 8.35 9.08 -7.81
CA PRO A 96 7.32 9.99 -7.32
C PRO A 96 5.93 9.35 -7.33
N PHE A 97 5.06 9.76 -6.41
CA PHE A 97 3.70 9.22 -6.34
C PHE A 97 2.94 9.33 -7.65
N ALA A 98 3.02 10.49 -8.33
CA ALA A 98 2.37 10.71 -9.61
C ALA A 98 2.76 9.64 -10.66
N ASP A 99 4.04 9.30 -10.74
CA ASP A 99 4.52 8.27 -11.67
C ASP A 99 4.08 6.88 -11.23
N ARG A 100 4.09 6.59 -9.91
CA ARG A 100 3.69 5.29 -9.38
C ARG A 100 2.23 4.98 -9.64
N ILE A 101 1.33 5.93 -9.39
CA ILE A 101 -0.10 5.73 -9.60
C ILE A 101 -0.43 5.58 -11.10
N GLU A 102 0.21 6.34 -11.97
CA GLU A 102 0.04 6.20 -13.42
C GLU A 102 0.58 4.85 -13.94
N LEU A 103 1.72 4.38 -13.43
CA LEU A 103 2.23 3.05 -13.76
C LEU A 103 1.27 1.95 -13.28
N VAL A 104 0.68 2.09 -12.09
CA VAL A 104 -0.34 1.15 -11.61
C VAL A 104 -1.53 1.14 -12.54
N ARG A 105 -2.08 2.30 -12.91
CA ARG A 105 -3.21 2.42 -13.85
C ARG A 105 -2.88 1.81 -15.22
N ALA A 106 -1.74 2.15 -15.79
CA ALA A 106 -1.30 1.65 -17.09
C ALA A 106 -1.16 0.11 -17.11
N ASN A 107 -0.68 -0.47 -16.00
CA ASN A 107 -0.45 -1.91 -15.88
C ASN A 107 -1.68 -2.71 -15.45
N THR A 108 -2.82 -2.06 -15.15
CA THR A 108 -4.05 -2.74 -14.72
C THR A 108 -5.28 -2.36 -15.54
N ARG A 109 -5.14 -1.48 -16.54
CA ARG A 109 -6.25 -0.97 -17.36
C ARG A 109 -7.03 -2.05 -18.12
N ASP A 110 -6.39 -3.17 -18.40
CA ASP A 110 -6.96 -4.35 -19.09
C ASP A 110 -7.65 -5.33 -18.14
N LEU A 111 -7.65 -5.06 -16.83
CA LEU A 111 -8.29 -5.91 -15.82
C LEU A 111 -9.66 -5.31 -15.44
N PRO A 112 -10.77 -5.87 -15.94
CA PRO A 112 -12.10 -5.42 -15.55
C PRO A 112 -12.33 -5.64 -14.05
N GLY A 113 -13.00 -4.69 -13.39
CA GLY A 113 -13.27 -4.76 -11.96
C GLY A 113 -12.06 -4.44 -11.07
N VAL A 114 -11.00 -3.84 -11.61
CA VAL A 114 -9.92 -3.21 -10.83
C VAL A 114 -10.12 -1.70 -10.83
N ARG A 115 -10.08 -1.09 -9.64
CA ARG A 115 -10.14 0.37 -9.43
C ARG A 115 -8.91 0.84 -8.69
N VAL A 116 -8.20 1.80 -9.25
CA VAL A 116 -6.99 2.37 -8.64
C VAL A 116 -7.38 3.63 -7.89
N VAL A 117 -7.11 3.62 -6.58
CA VAL A 117 -7.36 4.75 -5.67
C VAL A 117 -6.08 5.14 -4.94
N ARG A 118 -5.99 6.37 -4.49
CA ARG A 118 -4.86 6.85 -3.67
C ARG A 118 -5.07 6.49 -2.20
N SER A 119 -3.99 6.41 -1.41
CA SER A 119 -4.09 6.16 0.02
C SER A 119 -4.33 7.42 0.85
N GLY A 120 -4.07 8.60 0.30
CA GLY A 120 -3.89 9.80 1.11
C GLY A 120 -2.81 9.58 2.17
N ASP A 121 -2.91 10.33 3.25
CA ASP A 121 -2.05 10.17 4.43
C ASP A 121 -2.57 9.09 5.41
N TYR A 122 -3.49 8.21 4.96
CA TYR A 122 -4.27 7.34 5.83
C TYR A 122 -3.93 5.84 5.71
N ALA A 123 -2.96 5.46 4.87
CA ALA A 123 -2.43 4.10 4.85
C ALA A 123 -0.94 4.09 4.46
N VAL A 124 -0.11 3.44 5.28
CA VAL A 124 1.35 3.31 5.13
C VAL A 124 1.99 4.68 4.91
N SER A 125 1.58 5.66 5.68
CA SER A 125 2.03 7.04 5.56
C SER A 125 3.11 7.40 6.59
N ALA A 126 3.71 8.57 6.44
CA ALA A 126 4.62 9.10 7.45
C ALA A 126 3.92 9.43 8.78
N ALA A 127 2.60 9.64 8.76
CA ALA A 127 1.81 9.91 9.95
C ALA A 127 1.41 8.62 10.68
N THR A 128 1.07 7.57 9.95
CA THR A 128 0.55 6.31 10.51
C THR A 128 1.66 5.30 10.77
N PHE A 129 2.69 5.29 9.92
CA PHE A 129 3.78 4.31 9.98
C PHE A 129 5.14 4.92 9.61
N PRO A 130 5.65 5.91 10.36
CA PRO A 130 6.91 6.59 10.04
C PRO A 130 8.11 5.64 9.96
N THR A 131 8.18 4.58 10.77
CA THR A 131 9.30 3.62 10.75
C THR A 131 9.31 2.68 9.54
N TYR A 132 8.22 2.56 8.79
CA TYR A 132 8.21 1.77 7.56
C TYR A 132 9.30 2.19 6.58
N PHE A 133 9.65 3.46 6.58
CA PHE A 133 10.67 4.06 5.72
C PHE A 133 12.06 4.14 6.38
N LEU A 134 12.19 3.76 7.65
CA LEU A 134 13.45 3.74 8.41
C LEU A 134 13.98 2.31 8.57
N ARG A 135 15.28 2.16 8.71
CA ARG A 135 15.96 0.84 8.81
C ARG A 135 16.52 0.55 10.20
N ASP A 136 16.05 1.21 11.24
CA ASP A 136 16.62 1.01 12.58
C ASP A 136 15.97 -0.19 13.29
N PRO A 137 16.75 -1.27 13.60
CA PRO A 137 16.22 -2.44 14.30
C PRO A 137 15.87 -2.21 15.77
N ALA A 138 16.30 -1.09 16.37
CA ALA A 138 16.07 -0.80 17.80
C ALA A 138 14.59 -0.50 18.13
N GLU A 139 13.71 -0.50 17.13
CA GLU A 139 12.32 -0.04 17.25
C GLU A 139 11.26 -1.12 16.94
N ALA A 140 11.55 -2.40 17.13
CA ALA A 140 10.58 -3.47 16.83
C ALA A 140 9.23 -3.26 17.55
N ALA A 141 9.25 -2.79 18.80
CA ALA A 141 8.03 -2.50 19.55
C ALA A 141 7.28 -1.28 18.97
N VAL A 142 8.00 -0.27 18.51
CA VAL A 142 7.42 0.92 17.86
C VAL A 142 6.84 0.54 16.50
N ALA A 143 7.56 -0.25 15.70
CA ALA A 143 7.07 -0.76 14.42
C ALA A 143 5.81 -1.59 14.58
N HIS A 144 5.74 -2.46 15.60
CA HIS A 144 4.54 -3.24 15.91
C HIS A 144 3.34 -2.34 16.25
N LEU A 145 3.55 -1.34 17.11
CA LEU A 145 2.49 -0.39 17.49
C LEU A 145 1.99 0.43 16.28
N GLN A 146 2.92 0.96 15.47
CA GLN A 146 2.57 1.72 14.27
C GLN A 146 1.83 0.87 13.25
N THR A 147 2.23 -0.38 13.06
CA THR A 147 1.54 -1.34 12.20
C THR A 147 0.10 -1.56 12.65
N ARG A 148 -0.14 -1.79 13.94
CA ARG A 148 -1.48 -1.95 14.49
C ARG A 148 -2.32 -0.68 14.34
N LEU A 149 -1.71 0.48 14.53
CA LEU A 149 -2.37 1.78 14.39
C LEU A 149 -2.81 2.02 12.94
N ASP A 150 -1.91 1.76 11.96
CA ASP A 150 -2.19 1.91 10.53
C ASP A 150 -3.30 0.93 10.07
N VAL A 151 -3.23 -0.34 10.48
CA VAL A 151 -4.28 -1.32 10.16
C VAL A 151 -5.61 -0.97 10.83
N THR A 152 -5.60 -0.42 12.04
CA THR A 152 -6.81 0.05 12.73
C THR A 152 -7.43 1.24 11.99
N LEU A 153 -6.62 2.18 11.52
CA LEU A 153 -7.09 3.29 10.70
C LEU A 153 -7.66 2.78 9.37
N PHE A 154 -6.97 1.88 8.69
CA PHE A 154 -7.48 1.26 7.46
C PHE A 154 -8.85 0.61 7.70
N ALA A 155 -9.00 -0.13 8.78
CA ALA A 155 -10.25 -0.77 9.16
C ALA A 155 -11.38 0.23 9.48
N GLY A 156 -11.07 1.39 10.07
CA GLY A 156 -12.05 2.42 10.42
C GLY A 156 -12.43 3.33 9.26
N LEU A 157 -11.54 3.53 8.29
CA LEU A 157 -11.72 4.49 7.20
C LEU A 157 -12.02 3.81 5.85
N PHE A 158 -11.11 2.95 5.38
CA PHE A 158 -11.23 2.34 4.03
C PHE A 158 -12.30 1.25 3.98
N VAL A 159 -12.39 0.42 5.02
CA VAL A 159 -13.33 -0.71 5.04
C VAL A 159 -14.78 -0.23 4.88
N PRO A 160 -15.31 0.70 5.70
CA PRO A 160 -16.67 1.17 5.53
C PRO A 160 -16.87 2.04 4.28
N ALA A 161 -15.91 2.92 3.95
CA ALA A 161 -16.04 3.84 2.81
C ALA A 161 -16.12 3.09 1.48
N LEU A 162 -15.29 2.05 1.28
CA LEU A 162 -15.26 1.24 0.05
C LEU A 162 -16.13 -0.02 0.14
N GLY A 163 -16.69 -0.36 1.31
CA GLY A 163 -17.49 -1.57 1.51
C GLY A 163 -16.65 -2.85 1.40
N LEU A 164 -15.44 -2.83 1.94
CA LEU A 164 -14.51 -3.96 1.80
C LEU A 164 -14.94 -5.17 2.62
N THR A 165 -14.89 -6.34 1.99
CA THR A 165 -15.10 -7.65 2.62
C THR A 165 -13.85 -8.52 2.57
N ARG A 166 -12.84 -8.14 1.78
CA ARG A 166 -11.59 -8.88 1.62
C ARG A 166 -10.38 -7.97 1.54
N ARG A 167 -9.28 -8.41 2.14
CA ARG A 167 -7.96 -7.77 2.09
C ARG A 167 -6.94 -8.76 1.53
N PHE A 168 -6.32 -8.43 0.41
CA PHE A 168 -5.29 -9.26 -0.22
C PHE A 168 -3.90 -8.73 0.10
N VAL A 169 -2.99 -9.63 0.46
CA VAL A 169 -1.59 -9.34 0.76
C VAL A 169 -0.68 -10.39 0.12
N GLY A 170 0.53 -10.01 -0.23
CA GLY A 170 1.56 -10.97 -0.65
C GLY A 170 2.27 -11.61 0.55
N THR A 171 2.74 -12.84 0.40
CA THR A 171 3.70 -13.41 1.38
C THR A 171 4.94 -12.53 1.47
N GLU A 172 5.49 -12.38 2.67
CA GLU A 172 6.72 -11.59 2.89
C GLU A 172 7.72 -12.37 3.75
N PRO A 173 8.58 -13.18 3.12
CA PRO A 173 9.55 -13.99 3.86
C PRO A 173 10.81 -13.22 4.28
N TYR A 174 11.02 -12.00 3.77
CA TYR A 174 12.31 -11.30 3.89
C TYR A 174 12.25 -10.01 4.72
N CYS A 175 11.10 -9.36 4.83
CA CYS A 175 10.95 -8.10 5.55
C CYS A 175 10.21 -8.31 6.88
N PRO A 176 10.88 -8.23 8.03
CA PRO A 176 10.22 -8.40 9.33
C PRO A 176 9.07 -7.42 9.56
N THR A 177 9.20 -6.19 9.09
CA THR A 177 8.17 -5.16 9.19
C THR A 177 6.89 -5.54 8.43
N THR A 178 7.04 -6.08 7.22
CA THR A 178 5.87 -6.54 6.44
C THR A 178 5.25 -7.80 7.05
N ALA A 179 6.04 -8.68 7.68
CA ALA A 179 5.51 -9.82 8.42
C ALA A 179 4.65 -9.37 9.61
N LEU A 180 5.12 -8.39 10.40
CA LEU A 180 4.34 -7.77 11.48
C LEU A 180 3.04 -7.12 10.95
N TYR A 181 3.11 -6.50 9.76
CA TYR A 181 1.94 -5.90 9.12
C TYR A 181 0.90 -6.95 8.73
N ASN A 182 1.33 -8.08 8.17
CA ASN A 182 0.44 -9.20 7.84
C ASN A 182 -0.22 -9.77 9.11
N GLN A 183 0.55 -9.97 10.17
CA GLN A 183 0.01 -10.42 11.46
C GLN A 183 -1.04 -9.45 12.01
N ALA A 184 -0.78 -8.15 12.02
CA ALA A 184 -1.75 -7.16 12.49
C ALA A 184 -3.04 -7.16 11.67
N MET A 185 -2.95 -7.38 10.34
CA MET A 185 -4.13 -7.52 9.49
C MET A 185 -4.96 -8.76 9.85
N GLU A 186 -4.31 -9.91 10.08
CA GLU A 186 -4.96 -11.16 10.47
C GLU A 186 -5.64 -11.08 11.86
N GLU A 187 -5.13 -10.23 12.74
CA GLU A 187 -5.73 -9.99 14.06
C GLU A 187 -6.89 -8.97 14.03
N ILE A 188 -6.75 -7.89 13.26
CA ILE A 188 -7.62 -6.71 13.37
C ILE A 188 -8.79 -6.75 12.37
N LEU A 189 -8.59 -7.27 11.16
CA LEU A 189 -9.58 -7.19 10.08
C LEU A 189 -10.70 -8.23 10.19
N PRO A 190 -10.46 -9.52 10.52
CA PRO A 190 -11.53 -10.53 10.59
C PRO A 190 -12.64 -10.21 11.58
N PRO A 191 -12.36 -9.69 12.81
CA PRO A 191 -13.42 -9.27 13.71
C PRO A 191 -14.31 -8.13 13.20
N ARG A 192 -13.86 -7.45 12.13
CA ARG A 192 -14.59 -6.37 11.43
C ARG A 192 -15.24 -6.82 10.13
N GLY A 193 -15.34 -8.13 9.91
CA GLY A 193 -15.97 -8.72 8.73
C GLY A 193 -15.13 -8.70 7.46
N VAL A 194 -13.82 -8.51 7.57
CA VAL A 194 -12.91 -8.48 6.42
C VAL A 194 -11.99 -9.70 6.43
N GLU A 195 -12.16 -10.59 5.46
CA GLU A 195 -11.29 -11.75 5.27
C GLU A 195 -9.89 -11.30 4.78
N VAL A 196 -8.83 -11.79 5.42
CA VAL A 196 -7.44 -11.56 4.97
C VAL A 196 -6.98 -12.77 4.17
N THR A 197 -6.62 -12.55 2.93
CA THR A 197 -6.11 -13.60 2.04
C THR A 197 -4.65 -13.33 1.67
N VAL A 198 -3.77 -14.24 2.08
CA VAL A 198 -2.34 -14.19 1.74
C VAL A 198 -2.10 -14.88 0.41
N ILE A 199 -1.60 -14.15 -0.58
CA ILE A 199 -1.25 -14.65 -1.92
C ILE A 199 0.25 -14.94 -1.96
N PRO A 200 0.67 -16.17 -2.33
CA PRO A 200 2.07 -16.50 -2.51
C PRO A 200 2.76 -15.55 -3.50
N ARG A 201 3.98 -15.11 -3.20
CA ARG A 201 4.74 -14.25 -4.14
C ARG A 201 5.06 -14.99 -5.43
N LEU A 202 4.99 -14.24 -6.53
CA LEU A 202 5.52 -14.71 -7.80
C LEU A 202 7.04 -14.84 -7.68
N ALA A 203 7.55 -16.05 -7.89
CA ALA A 203 8.97 -16.32 -8.03
C ALA A 203 9.28 -16.73 -9.48
N ARG A 204 10.42 -16.32 -10.00
CA ARG A 204 10.98 -16.78 -11.28
C ARG A 204 12.40 -17.23 -11.05
N GLU A 205 12.72 -18.43 -11.52
CA GLU A 205 14.07 -19.03 -11.38
C GLU A 205 14.56 -19.07 -9.92
N GLY A 206 13.61 -19.23 -8.95
CA GLY A 206 13.92 -19.25 -7.53
C GLY A 206 13.98 -17.84 -6.86
N ASP A 207 14.02 -16.77 -7.63
CA ASP A 207 14.10 -15.40 -7.12
C ASP A 207 12.72 -14.73 -7.05
N PRO A 208 12.37 -14.00 -5.97
CA PRO A 208 11.14 -13.26 -5.86
C PRO A 208 11.13 -12.06 -6.80
N VAL A 209 10.03 -11.88 -7.52
CA VAL A 209 9.81 -10.70 -8.36
C VAL A 209 9.38 -9.52 -7.48
N SER A 210 10.31 -8.62 -7.20
CA SER A 210 10.08 -7.47 -6.31
C SER A 210 10.54 -6.15 -6.92
N ALA A 211 10.03 -5.03 -6.43
CA ALA A 211 10.49 -3.71 -6.81
C ALA A 211 11.96 -3.47 -6.42
N SER A 212 12.41 -4.03 -5.29
CA SER A 212 13.81 -3.97 -4.87
C SER A 212 14.74 -4.70 -5.85
N SER A 213 14.31 -5.87 -6.36
CA SER A 213 15.07 -6.62 -7.38
C SER A 213 15.18 -5.82 -8.70
N VAL A 214 14.15 -5.06 -9.08
CA VAL A 214 14.21 -4.17 -10.26
C VAL A 214 15.23 -3.06 -10.03
N ARG A 215 15.17 -2.36 -8.89
CA ARG A 215 16.11 -1.28 -8.59
C ARG A 215 17.56 -1.77 -8.49
N GLU A 216 17.77 -2.97 -7.94
CA GLU A 216 19.09 -3.60 -7.89
C GLU A 216 19.61 -3.96 -9.30
N ALA A 217 18.76 -4.47 -10.18
CA ALA A 217 19.14 -4.74 -11.57
C ALA A 217 19.53 -3.45 -12.31
N ILE A 218 18.79 -2.34 -12.10
CA ILE A 218 19.13 -1.02 -12.65
C ILE A 218 20.50 -0.53 -12.13
N ARG A 219 20.80 -0.71 -10.84
CA ARG A 219 22.10 -0.33 -10.27
C ARG A 219 23.26 -1.10 -10.91
N ARG A 220 23.02 -2.37 -11.30
CA ARG A 220 24.02 -3.24 -11.94
C ARG A 220 24.04 -3.11 -13.47
N ASP A 221 23.23 -2.22 -14.03
CA ASP A 221 23.03 -2.07 -15.47
C ASP A 221 22.54 -3.34 -16.20
N ASP A 222 21.89 -4.25 -15.44
CA ASP A 222 21.31 -5.51 -15.94
C ASP A 222 19.88 -5.29 -16.48
N TRP A 223 19.81 -4.68 -17.67
CA TRP A 223 18.54 -4.35 -18.31
C TRP A 223 17.76 -5.57 -18.78
N ASP A 224 18.43 -6.67 -19.09
CA ASP A 224 17.77 -7.94 -19.42
C ASP A 224 17.00 -8.48 -18.21
N ARG A 225 17.57 -8.39 -17.02
CA ARG A 225 16.90 -8.73 -15.78
C ARG A 225 15.72 -7.77 -15.50
N VAL A 226 15.90 -6.47 -15.67
CA VAL A 226 14.83 -5.48 -15.54
C VAL A 226 13.65 -5.87 -16.43
N ARG A 227 13.90 -6.17 -17.73
CA ARG A 227 12.87 -6.57 -18.69
C ARG A 227 12.07 -7.79 -18.26
N ARG A 228 12.73 -8.77 -17.63
CA ARG A 228 12.07 -9.96 -17.09
C ARG A 228 11.20 -9.68 -15.87
N LEU A 229 11.53 -8.66 -15.07
CA LEU A 229 10.85 -8.36 -13.81
C LEU A 229 9.66 -7.41 -13.95
N VAL A 230 9.60 -6.60 -15.03
CA VAL A 230 8.55 -5.59 -15.19
C VAL A 230 7.64 -5.89 -16.38
N PRO A 231 6.36 -5.49 -16.35
CA PRO A 231 5.48 -5.52 -17.50
C PRO A 231 5.79 -4.37 -18.49
N ASP A 232 5.22 -4.45 -19.70
CA ASP A 232 5.53 -3.55 -20.79
C ASP A 232 5.36 -2.05 -20.49
N PRO A 233 4.27 -1.58 -19.85
CA PRO A 233 4.15 -0.15 -19.51
C PRO A 233 5.27 0.34 -18.58
N THR A 234 5.67 -0.49 -17.60
CA THR A 234 6.78 -0.14 -16.70
C THR A 234 8.13 -0.16 -17.44
N TRP A 235 8.32 -1.11 -18.35
CA TRP A 235 9.51 -1.17 -19.19
C TRP A 235 9.64 0.09 -20.04
N THR A 236 8.59 0.46 -20.78
CA THR A 236 8.56 1.67 -21.61
C THR A 236 8.89 2.92 -20.80
N TYR A 237 8.30 3.03 -19.59
CA TYR A 237 8.59 4.14 -18.67
C TYR A 237 10.07 4.19 -18.25
N LEU A 238 10.67 3.03 -17.90
CA LEU A 238 12.06 2.97 -17.44
C LEU A 238 13.10 3.22 -18.54
N THR A 239 12.74 2.94 -19.80
CA THR A 239 13.62 3.11 -20.96
C THR A 239 13.38 4.42 -21.70
N ASP A 240 12.44 5.24 -21.24
CA ASP A 240 12.19 6.57 -21.78
C ASP A 240 13.39 7.49 -21.49
N PRO A 241 13.99 8.16 -22.53
CA PRO A 241 15.09 9.10 -22.36
C PRO A 241 14.81 10.22 -21.35
N ASP A 242 13.56 10.66 -21.22
CA ASP A 242 13.14 11.70 -20.28
C ASP A 242 13.25 11.25 -18.80
N ARG A 243 13.48 9.96 -18.55
CA ARG A 243 13.67 9.37 -17.22
C ARG A 243 15.14 9.18 -16.82
N ALA A 244 16.09 9.70 -17.59
CA ALA A 244 17.53 9.57 -17.32
C ALA A 244 17.91 10.02 -15.90
N ASP A 245 17.32 11.11 -15.40
CA ASP A 245 17.56 11.60 -14.03
C ASP A 245 17.03 10.66 -12.96
N LEU A 246 15.91 10.02 -13.19
CA LEU A 246 15.38 8.98 -12.27
C LEU A 246 16.33 7.78 -12.24
N ILE A 247 16.76 7.30 -13.41
CA ILE A 247 17.68 6.16 -13.51
C ILE A 247 19.02 6.49 -12.82
N ARG A 248 19.55 7.70 -12.96
CA ARG A 248 20.74 8.17 -12.24
C ARG A 248 20.51 8.13 -10.73
N ARG A 249 19.40 8.68 -10.20
CA ARG A 249 19.05 8.64 -8.78
C ARG A 249 18.96 7.21 -8.25
N ILE A 250 18.40 6.27 -9.02
CA ILE A 250 18.32 4.85 -8.62
C ILE A 250 19.73 4.26 -8.51
N ARG A 251 20.63 4.56 -9.46
CA ARG A 251 22.02 4.08 -9.46
C ARG A 251 22.82 4.60 -8.27
N GLU A 252 22.62 5.85 -7.90
CA GLU A 252 23.31 6.52 -6.79
C GLU A 252 22.72 6.17 -5.41
N SER A 253 21.44 5.78 -5.37
CA SER A 253 20.75 5.48 -4.11
C SER A 253 21.23 4.17 -3.49
N ARG A 254 21.54 4.23 -2.18
CA ARG A 254 21.76 3.04 -1.32
C ARG A 254 20.46 2.59 -0.62
N SER A 255 19.35 3.30 -0.83
CA SER A 255 18.08 3.00 -0.19
C SER A 255 17.44 1.73 -0.75
N ALA A 256 16.74 0.99 0.13
CA ALA A 256 15.88 -0.11 -0.27
C ALA A 256 14.47 0.36 -0.72
N HIS A 257 14.13 1.63 -0.42
CA HIS A 257 12.83 2.25 -0.72
C HIS A 257 12.94 3.32 -1.77
#